data_2d65e4495bd42e14afc02be175903ba1
#
_entry.id   2d65e4495bd42e14afc02be175903ba1
#
_cell.length_a   1.000
_cell.length_b   1.000
_cell.length_c   1.000
_cell.angle_alpha   90.00
_cell.angle_beta   90.00
_cell.angle_gamma   90.00
#
_symmetry.space_group_name_H-M   'P 1'
#
loop_
_entity.id
_entity.type
_entity.pdbx_description
1 polymer ?
#
loop_
_entity_poly.entity_id
_entity_poly.type
_entity_poly.pdbx_seq_one_letter_code
_entity_poly.pdbx_strand_id
1 'polypeptide(L)'
;LTYSGLSVAAILIMGGFALFGKNLLNCLPILFGNWLYARWQRERWNKYIIIGLFSTCLAPFVSFLFVTLDTSFARRVLAAALIGALIGFVVPALAPHTASFHMGYNLFNVGFAAGFVAIALMSVLRGFQLDSGSVMIWQRGFPPLLTGLCLGGLALLFGWGWLLSDEEELRRLGRITRHSGRAVADFVFMDGVGPTFMNMAIMGLLAIGWLWLIGGDLNGPTLGGVITIMGFAAFGMHPKNCAPIVAG
;
A
#
# COMPACT_ATOMS: atom_id res chain seq x y z
N LEU A 1 -8.32 0.35 17.05
CA LEU A 1 -8.39 -0.20 15.69
C LEU A 1 -9.18 -1.49 15.78
N THR A 2 -10.35 -1.54 15.19
CA THR A 2 -11.08 -2.79 14.97
C THR A 2 -10.30 -3.62 13.94
N TYR A 3 -10.19 -4.92 14.16
CA TYR A 3 -9.63 -5.85 13.18
C TYR A 3 -10.52 -5.82 11.92
N SER A 4 -10.02 -5.19 10.88
CA SER A 4 -10.71 -5.06 9.60
C SER A 4 -9.75 -5.39 8.46
N GLY A 5 -10.26 -5.84 7.34
CA GLY A 5 -9.45 -6.08 6.14
C GLY A 5 -8.65 -4.84 5.73
N LEU A 6 -9.23 -3.65 5.89
CA LEU A 6 -8.56 -2.38 5.61
C LEU A 6 -7.37 -2.11 6.55
N SER A 7 -7.50 -2.49 7.85
CA SER A 7 -6.38 -2.37 8.81
C SER A 7 -5.26 -3.35 8.48
N VAL A 8 -5.59 -4.57 8.09
CA VAL A 8 -4.62 -5.59 7.63
C VAL A 8 -3.88 -5.08 6.40
N ALA A 9 -4.61 -4.53 5.41
CA ALA A 9 -4.01 -3.94 4.22
C ALA A 9 -3.06 -2.80 4.57
N ALA A 10 -3.45 -1.89 5.46
CA ALA A 10 -2.61 -0.76 5.86
C ALA A 10 -1.27 -1.23 6.48
N ILE A 11 -1.31 -2.25 7.35
CA ILE A 11 -0.10 -2.82 7.96
C ILE A 11 0.80 -3.47 6.90
N LEU A 12 0.24 -4.28 6.02
CA LEU A 12 1.01 -4.94 4.96
C LEU A 12 1.62 -3.94 3.97
N ILE A 13 0.86 -2.92 3.57
CA ILE A 13 1.36 -1.88 2.68
C ILE A 13 2.47 -1.07 3.35
N MET A 14 2.35 -0.77 4.65
CA MET A 14 3.45 -0.15 5.41
C MET A 14 4.72 -1.00 5.35
N GLY A 15 4.61 -2.31 5.62
CA GLY A 15 5.73 -3.25 5.55
C GLY A 15 6.29 -3.43 4.14
N GLY A 16 5.42 -3.61 3.14
CA GLY A 16 5.82 -3.80 1.75
C GLY A 16 6.59 -2.60 1.19
N PHE A 17 6.12 -1.40 1.43
CA PHE A 17 6.79 -0.18 0.99
C PHE A 17 8.09 0.12 1.76
N ALA A 18 8.30 -0.47 2.95
CA ALA A 18 9.58 -0.37 3.65
C ALA A 18 10.72 -1.03 2.86
N LEU A 19 10.41 -2.00 1.99
CA LEU A 19 11.40 -2.69 1.14
C LEU A 19 12.00 -1.79 0.04
N PHE A 20 11.42 -0.62 -0.22
CA PHE A 20 11.91 0.30 -1.24
C PHE A 20 11.81 1.78 -0.85
N GLY A 21 12.23 2.10 0.37
CA GLY A 21 12.55 3.47 0.75
C GLY A 21 11.66 4.11 1.81
N LYS A 22 10.61 3.45 2.28
CA LYS A 22 9.83 3.93 3.41
C LYS A 22 10.54 3.60 4.72
N ASN A 23 10.61 4.57 5.63
CA ASN A 23 11.17 4.41 6.97
C ASN A 23 10.43 5.31 7.97
N LEU A 24 10.75 5.19 9.25
CA LEU A 24 10.08 5.96 10.29
C LEU A 24 10.27 7.47 10.12
N LEU A 25 11.48 7.92 9.77
CA LEU A 25 11.80 9.34 9.69
C LEU A 25 11.02 10.03 8.56
N ASN A 26 10.86 9.38 7.41
CA ASN A 26 10.15 9.96 6.28
C ASN A 26 8.62 9.76 6.35
N CYS A 27 8.13 8.81 7.17
CA CYS A 27 6.70 8.63 7.42
C CYS A 27 6.13 9.61 8.45
N LEU A 28 6.89 9.93 9.50
CA LEU A 28 6.41 10.75 10.61
C LEU A 28 5.87 12.12 10.19
N PRO A 29 6.53 12.90 9.29
CA PRO A 29 5.98 14.17 8.84
C PRO A 29 4.64 14.03 8.13
N ILE A 30 4.46 12.95 7.34
CA ILE A 30 3.20 12.67 6.64
C ILE A 30 2.10 12.34 7.65
N LEU A 31 2.39 11.50 8.64
CA LEU A 31 1.42 11.17 9.69
C LEU A 31 1.07 12.40 10.54
N PHE A 32 2.04 13.28 10.80
CA PHE A 32 1.78 14.56 11.46
C PHE A 32 0.86 15.44 10.62
N GLY A 33 1.07 15.57 9.32
CA GLY A 33 0.18 16.29 8.42
C GLY A 33 -1.24 15.71 8.38
N ASN A 34 -1.36 14.39 8.41
CA ASN A 34 -2.65 13.71 8.52
C ASN A 34 -3.36 13.99 9.86
N TRP A 35 -2.61 14.05 10.95
CA TRP A 35 -3.14 14.46 12.25
C TRP A 35 -3.60 15.93 12.23
N LEU A 36 -2.83 16.83 11.61
CA LEU A 36 -3.23 18.24 11.44
C LEU A 36 -4.52 18.37 10.65
N TYR A 37 -4.68 17.58 9.57
CA TYR A 37 -5.92 17.54 8.79
C TYR A 37 -7.11 17.12 9.64
N ALA A 38 -6.98 16.07 10.45
CA ALA A 38 -8.02 15.62 11.38
C ALA A 38 -8.41 16.73 12.38
N ARG A 39 -7.42 17.43 12.92
CA ARG A 39 -7.64 18.56 13.84
C ARG A 39 -8.33 19.74 13.16
N TRP A 40 -7.95 20.04 11.92
CA TRP A 40 -8.61 21.08 11.12
C TRP A 40 -10.08 20.76 10.84
N GLN A 41 -10.37 19.48 10.55
CA GLN A 41 -11.73 18.98 10.36
C GLN A 41 -12.52 18.86 11.68
N ARG A 42 -11.92 19.14 12.84
CA ARG A 42 -12.50 18.96 14.18
C ARG A 42 -12.94 17.53 14.46
N GLU A 43 -12.24 16.57 13.90
CA GLU A 43 -12.53 15.14 13.99
C GLU A 43 -11.44 14.38 14.75
N ARG A 44 -11.76 13.16 15.20
CA ARG A 44 -10.78 12.28 15.84
C ARG A 44 -9.81 11.73 14.79
N TRP A 45 -8.51 11.70 15.12
CA TRP A 45 -7.48 11.18 14.20
C TRP A 45 -7.74 9.73 13.73
N ASN A 46 -8.38 8.90 14.57
CA ASN A 46 -8.75 7.52 14.23
C ASN A 46 -9.57 7.41 12.93
N LYS A 47 -10.30 8.45 12.55
CA LYS A 47 -11.07 8.50 11.29
C LYS A 47 -10.17 8.58 10.05
N TYR A 48 -8.97 9.16 10.19
CA TYR A 48 -8.07 9.45 9.08
C TYR A 48 -6.78 8.64 9.10
N ILE A 49 -6.49 7.88 10.18
CA ILE A 49 -5.21 7.20 10.36
C ILE A 49 -4.89 6.21 9.24
N ILE A 50 -5.89 5.46 8.76
CA ILE A 50 -5.72 4.52 7.65
C ILE A 50 -5.31 5.25 6.36
N ILE A 51 -5.99 6.38 6.06
CA ILE A 51 -5.62 7.22 4.93
C ILE A 51 -4.21 7.78 5.12
N GLY A 52 -3.86 8.19 6.34
CA GLY A 52 -2.51 8.64 6.68
C GLY A 52 -1.45 7.56 6.43
N LEU A 53 -1.71 6.32 6.84
CA LEU A 53 -0.82 5.18 6.60
C LEU A 53 -0.65 4.92 5.09
N PHE A 54 -1.71 4.99 4.31
CA PHE A 54 -1.62 4.88 2.85
C PHE A 54 -0.90 6.07 2.22
N SER A 55 -1.10 7.30 2.72
CA SER A 55 -0.42 8.51 2.24
C SER A 55 1.11 8.42 2.37
N THR A 56 1.61 7.60 3.31
CA THR A 56 3.05 7.35 3.46
C THR A 56 3.66 6.60 2.27
N CYS A 57 2.90 6.20 1.26
CA CYS A 57 3.46 5.76 -0.03
C CYS A 57 4.34 6.84 -0.67
N LEU A 58 4.12 8.11 -0.33
CA LEU A 58 4.96 9.24 -0.76
C LEU A 58 6.14 9.53 0.19
N ALA A 59 6.40 8.71 1.19
CA ALA A 59 7.52 8.89 2.11
C ALA A 59 8.90 8.95 1.42
N PRO A 60 9.18 8.16 0.35
CA PRO A 60 10.42 8.31 -0.41
C PRO A 60 10.64 9.72 -0.98
N PHE A 61 9.56 10.47 -1.28
CA PHE A 61 9.63 11.84 -1.73
C PHE A 61 10.18 12.78 -0.64
N VAL A 62 9.84 12.55 0.62
CA VAL A 62 10.39 13.28 1.77
C VAL A 62 11.91 13.07 1.88
N SER A 63 12.35 11.83 1.71
CA SER A 63 13.78 11.47 1.70
C SER A 63 14.51 12.08 0.49
N PHE A 64 13.89 12.02 -0.68
CA PHE A 64 14.43 12.63 -1.89
C PHE A 64 14.72 14.12 -1.68
N LEU A 65 13.76 14.87 -1.16
CA LEU A 65 13.94 16.30 -0.91
C LEU A 65 15.06 16.57 0.11
N PHE A 66 15.12 15.76 1.19
CA PHE A 66 16.17 15.86 2.19
C PHE A 66 17.57 15.66 1.60
N VAL A 67 17.73 14.74 0.66
CA VAL A 67 19.03 14.42 0.04
C VAL A 67 19.41 15.43 -1.05
N THR A 68 18.44 15.87 -1.85
CA THR A 68 18.69 16.68 -3.05
C THR A 68 18.96 18.15 -2.75
N LEU A 69 18.40 18.68 -1.65
CA LEU A 69 18.59 20.09 -1.31
C LEU A 69 20.05 20.39 -0.90
N ASP A 70 20.71 21.25 -1.65
CA ASP A 70 22.05 21.74 -1.31
C ASP A 70 21.98 22.92 -0.34
N THR A 71 21.80 22.60 0.95
CA THR A 71 21.68 23.59 2.03
C THR A 71 22.07 23.01 3.37
N SER A 72 21.99 23.79 4.45
CA SER A 72 22.32 23.33 5.80
C SER A 72 21.39 22.19 6.25
N PHE A 73 21.90 21.29 7.10
CA PHE A 73 21.15 20.15 7.63
C PHE A 73 19.78 20.54 8.21
N ALA A 74 19.73 21.62 9.00
CA ALA A 74 18.49 22.09 9.61
C ALA A 74 17.44 22.50 8.55
N ARG A 75 17.87 23.17 7.47
CA ARG A 75 16.96 23.55 6.38
C ARG A 75 16.45 22.33 5.60
N ARG A 76 17.29 21.30 5.38
CA ARG A 76 16.89 20.03 4.75
C ARG A 76 15.83 19.34 5.57
N VAL A 77 16.04 19.23 6.89
CA VAL A 77 15.06 18.63 7.81
C VAL A 77 13.74 19.40 7.79
N LEU A 78 13.81 20.74 7.87
CA LEU A 78 12.62 21.58 7.86
C LEU A 78 11.84 21.45 6.55
N ALA A 79 12.51 21.52 5.41
CA ALA A 79 11.87 21.38 4.09
C ALA A 79 11.21 19.99 3.93
N ALA A 80 11.92 18.91 4.29
CA ALA A 80 11.41 17.56 4.25
C ALA A 80 10.20 17.39 5.18
N ALA A 81 10.25 17.95 6.39
CA ALA A 81 9.15 17.90 7.34
C ALA A 81 7.92 18.67 6.84
N LEU A 82 8.11 19.89 6.28
CA LEU A 82 7.02 20.70 5.74
C LEU A 82 6.32 20.01 4.56
N ILE A 83 7.10 19.47 3.62
CA ILE A 83 6.54 18.75 2.46
C ILE A 83 5.84 17.47 2.92
N GLY A 84 6.42 16.72 3.85
CA GLY A 84 5.76 15.54 4.40
C GLY A 84 4.44 15.89 5.08
N ALA A 85 4.42 16.96 5.88
CA ALA A 85 3.19 17.46 6.50
C ALA A 85 2.17 17.93 5.48
N LEU A 86 2.59 18.59 4.40
CA LEU A 86 1.73 18.99 3.30
C LEU A 86 1.10 17.76 2.61
N ILE A 87 1.90 16.75 2.28
CA ILE A 87 1.41 15.49 1.70
C ILE A 87 0.35 14.87 2.61
N GLY A 88 0.65 14.71 3.90
CA GLY A 88 -0.26 14.13 4.88
C GLY A 88 -1.54 14.92 5.10
N PHE A 89 -1.51 16.23 4.88
CA PHE A 89 -2.68 17.11 4.98
C PHE A 89 -3.54 17.06 3.70
N VAL A 90 -2.93 17.06 2.51
CA VAL A 90 -3.62 17.18 1.23
C VAL A 90 -4.24 15.85 0.78
N VAL A 91 -3.53 14.72 0.95
CA VAL A 91 -4.04 13.42 0.46
C VAL A 91 -5.39 13.04 1.08
N PRO A 92 -5.63 13.15 2.41
CA PRO A 92 -6.95 12.87 2.97
C PRO A 92 -8.04 13.85 2.50
N ALA A 93 -7.68 15.08 2.12
CA ALA A 93 -8.62 16.02 1.53
C ALA A 93 -9.05 15.59 0.11
N LEU A 94 -8.13 15.03 -0.67
CA LEU A 94 -8.37 14.57 -2.05
C LEU A 94 -9.08 13.21 -2.11
N ALA A 95 -8.83 12.31 -1.17
CA ALA A 95 -9.32 10.94 -1.21
C ALA A 95 -10.84 10.78 -1.41
N PRO A 96 -11.73 11.59 -0.79
CA PRO A 96 -13.15 11.52 -1.06
C PRO A 96 -13.51 11.93 -2.49
N HIS A 97 -12.81 12.93 -3.05
CA HIS A 97 -13.04 13.41 -4.40
C HIS A 97 -12.61 12.37 -5.44
N THR A 98 -11.45 11.75 -5.25
CA THR A 98 -11.01 10.66 -6.14
C THR A 98 -11.94 9.46 -6.04
N ALA A 99 -12.47 9.13 -4.87
CA ALA A 99 -13.45 8.07 -4.70
C ALA A 99 -14.73 8.30 -5.53
N SER A 100 -15.15 9.55 -5.70
CA SER A 100 -16.32 9.89 -6.51
C SER A 100 -16.11 9.61 -8.00
N PHE A 101 -14.87 9.72 -8.52
CA PHE A 101 -14.59 9.45 -9.94
C PHE A 101 -14.76 7.97 -10.29
N HIS A 102 -14.35 7.07 -9.42
CA HIS A 102 -14.41 5.63 -9.69
C HIS A 102 -15.54 4.91 -8.93
N MET A 103 -16.35 5.63 -8.15
CA MET A 103 -17.53 5.09 -7.47
C MET A 103 -17.30 3.78 -6.69
N GLY A 104 -16.11 3.60 -6.11
CA GLY A 104 -15.72 2.42 -5.35
C GLY A 104 -15.19 1.24 -6.18
N TYR A 105 -15.09 1.36 -7.51
CA TYR A 105 -14.54 0.30 -8.37
C TYR A 105 -13.01 0.23 -8.32
N ASN A 106 -12.33 1.26 -7.84
CA ASN A 106 -10.88 1.25 -7.61
C ASN A 106 -10.58 1.17 -6.11
N LEU A 107 -10.02 0.06 -5.67
CA LEU A 107 -9.62 -0.16 -4.28
C LEU A 107 -8.41 0.70 -3.87
N PHE A 108 -7.58 1.11 -4.84
CA PHE A 108 -6.37 1.92 -4.62
C PHE A 108 -6.66 3.43 -4.54
N ASN A 109 -7.84 3.82 -4.10
CA ASN A 109 -8.30 5.20 -4.07
C ASN A 109 -7.29 6.19 -3.45
N VAL A 110 -6.70 5.85 -2.29
CA VAL A 110 -5.72 6.73 -1.64
C VAL A 110 -4.43 6.80 -2.44
N GLY A 111 -3.99 5.69 -3.06
CA GLY A 111 -2.86 5.66 -3.97
C GLY A 111 -3.10 6.53 -5.21
N PHE A 112 -4.32 6.52 -5.74
CA PHE A 112 -4.72 7.38 -6.86
C PHE A 112 -4.66 8.87 -6.47
N ALA A 113 -5.20 9.24 -5.30
CA ALA A 113 -5.09 10.59 -4.75
C ALA A 113 -3.62 11.00 -4.53
N ALA A 114 -2.81 10.09 -3.96
CA ALA A 114 -1.38 10.31 -3.74
C ALA A 114 -0.62 10.49 -5.06
N GLY A 115 -1.01 9.78 -6.12
CA GLY A 115 -0.46 9.93 -7.47
C GLY A 115 -0.63 11.36 -8.01
N PHE A 116 -1.80 11.97 -7.86
CA PHE A 116 -2.00 13.38 -8.23
C PHE A 116 -1.11 14.32 -7.43
N VAL A 117 -0.99 14.10 -6.13
CA VAL A 117 -0.09 14.90 -5.27
C VAL A 117 1.36 14.73 -5.72
N ALA A 118 1.80 13.51 -6.04
CA ALA A 118 3.15 13.23 -6.52
C ALA A 118 3.45 13.98 -7.83
N ILE A 119 2.52 13.92 -8.81
CA ILE A 119 2.68 14.62 -10.09
C ILE A 119 2.80 16.13 -9.87
N ALA A 120 1.92 16.71 -9.05
CA ALA A 120 1.96 18.13 -8.76
C ALA A 120 3.28 18.56 -8.09
N LEU A 121 3.71 17.81 -7.05
CA LEU A 121 4.96 18.08 -6.34
C LEU A 121 6.18 17.93 -7.25
N MET A 122 6.25 16.85 -8.06
CA MET A 122 7.37 16.66 -9.00
C MET A 122 7.39 17.73 -10.08
N SER A 123 6.24 18.21 -10.54
CA SER A 123 6.16 19.31 -11.52
C SER A 123 6.72 20.60 -10.93
N VAL A 124 6.40 20.92 -9.68
CA VAL A 124 6.94 22.07 -8.97
C VAL A 124 8.46 21.93 -8.80
N LEU A 125 8.96 20.78 -8.35
CA LEU A 125 10.40 20.57 -8.13
C LEU A 125 11.21 20.66 -9.42
N ARG A 126 10.68 20.12 -10.54
CA ARG A 126 11.31 20.28 -11.86
C ARG A 126 11.39 21.73 -12.29
N GLY A 127 10.39 22.56 -11.95
CA GLY A 127 10.43 23.99 -12.15
C GLY A 127 11.59 24.68 -11.41
N PHE A 128 12.02 24.14 -10.28
CA PHE A 128 13.22 24.56 -9.53
C PHE A 128 14.50 23.82 -9.93
N GLN A 129 14.49 23.06 -11.04
CA GLN A 129 15.63 22.25 -11.51
C GLN A 129 16.12 21.20 -10.50
N LEU A 130 15.25 20.84 -9.54
CA LEU A 130 15.49 19.75 -8.61
C LEU A 130 15.04 18.44 -9.28
N ASP A 131 15.90 17.87 -10.10
CA ASP A 131 15.68 16.56 -10.70
C ASP A 131 16.58 15.53 -10.02
N SER A 132 16.01 14.37 -9.72
CA SER A 132 16.78 13.24 -9.23
C SER A 132 17.33 12.51 -10.44
N GLY A 133 18.61 12.59 -10.68
CA GLY A 133 19.27 11.55 -11.47
C GLY A 133 19.00 10.21 -10.78
N SER A 134 18.00 9.46 -11.24
CA SER A 134 17.61 8.21 -10.59
C SER A 134 18.69 7.16 -10.81
N VAL A 135 19.46 6.85 -9.76
CA VAL A 135 20.27 5.61 -9.75
C VAL A 135 19.36 4.48 -9.36
N MET A 136 18.95 3.68 -10.34
CA MET A 136 18.12 2.51 -10.07
C MET A 136 19.03 1.28 -9.87
N ILE A 137 19.15 0.83 -8.63
CA ILE A 137 19.76 -0.47 -8.31
C ILE A 137 18.66 -1.53 -8.41
N TRP A 138 18.72 -2.36 -9.44
CA TRP A 138 17.69 -3.34 -9.73
C TRP A 138 18.25 -4.76 -9.68
N GLN A 139 17.83 -5.55 -8.69
CA GLN A 139 18.14 -6.98 -8.63
C GLN A 139 17.32 -7.72 -9.67
N ARG A 140 17.99 -8.48 -10.54
CA ARG A 140 17.32 -9.24 -11.61
C ARG A 140 17.04 -10.69 -11.20
N GLY A 141 16.00 -11.25 -11.81
CA GLY A 141 15.59 -12.64 -11.67
C GLY A 141 14.89 -12.95 -10.34
N PHE A 142 14.87 -14.23 -10.00
CA PHE A 142 14.24 -14.78 -8.79
C PHE A 142 15.31 -15.35 -7.88
N PRO A 143 15.87 -14.57 -6.92
CA PRO A 143 16.86 -15.07 -5.99
C PRO A 143 16.30 -16.26 -5.17
N PRO A 144 16.98 -17.44 -5.14
CA PRO A 144 16.39 -18.65 -4.55
C PRO A 144 15.98 -18.49 -3.09
N LEU A 145 16.80 -17.82 -2.28
CA LEU A 145 16.48 -17.57 -0.87
C LEU A 145 15.23 -16.70 -0.72
N LEU A 146 15.16 -15.57 -1.44
CA LEU A 146 14.02 -14.66 -1.37
C LEU A 146 12.75 -15.35 -1.86
N THR A 147 12.83 -16.07 -2.97
CA THR A 147 11.70 -16.83 -3.53
C THR A 147 11.23 -17.89 -2.52
N GLY A 148 12.15 -18.63 -1.93
CA GLY A 148 11.84 -19.64 -0.91
C GLY A 148 11.17 -19.05 0.32
N LEU A 149 11.67 -17.90 0.82
CA LEU A 149 11.07 -17.19 1.94
C LEU A 149 9.66 -16.68 1.61
N CYS A 150 9.45 -16.15 0.40
CA CYS A 150 8.14 -15.69 -0.04
C CYS A 150 7.14 -16.86 -0.16
N LEU A 151 7.51 -17.93 -0.85
CA LEU A 151 6.63 -19.11 -1.02
C LEU A 151 6.37 -19.80 0.33
N GLY A 152 7.39 -19.92 1.18
CA GLY A 152 7.24 -20.45 2.54
C GLY A 152 6.31 -19.59 3.40
N GLY A 153 6.46 -18.27 3.34
CA GLY A 153 5.57 -17.32 4.03
C GLY A 153 4.11 -17.41 3.56
N LEU A 154 3.89 -17.54 2.24
CA LEU A 154 2.56 -17.74 1.67
C LEU A 154 1.96 -19.09 2.10
N ALA A 155 2.74 -20.17 2.11
CA ALA A 155 2.30 -21.47 2.57
C ALA A 155 1.92 -21.45 4.06
N LEU A 156 2.73 -20.78 4.90
CA LEU A 156 2.42 -20.58 6.31
C LEU A 156 1.14 -19.75 6.51
N LEU A 157 0.97 -18.67 5.76
CA LEU A 157 -0.24 -17.83 5.83
C LEU A 157 -1.49 -18.62 5.42
N PHE A 158 -1.39 -19.42 4.36
CA PHE A 158 -2.48 -20.29 3.92
C PHE A 158 -2.79 -21.36 4.96
N GLY A 159 -1.76 -22.07 5.47
CA GLY A 159 -1.91 -23.08 6.51
C GLY A 159 -2.50 -22.53 7.80
N TRP A 160 -2.06 -21.32 8.20
CA TRP A 160 -2.65 -20.64 9.36
C TRP A 160 -4.13 -20.30 9.12
N GLY A 161 -4.46 -19.77 7.94
CA GLY A 161 -5.86 -19.52 7.56
C GLY A 161 -6.71 -20.77 7.60
N TRP A 162 -6.16 -21.91 7.13
CA TRP A 162 -6.82 -23.21 7.19
C TRP A 162 -7.07 -23.67 8.64
N LEU A 163 -6.05 -23.56 9.51
CA LEU A 163 -6.15 -23.98 10.91
C LEU A 163 -7.12 -23.11 11.74
N LEU A 164 -7.30 -21.86 11.36
CA LEU A 164 -8.25 -20.95 12.01
C LEU A 164 -9.69 -21.14 11.52
N SER A 165 -9.91 -21.84 10.41
CA SER A 165 -11.23 -22.00 9.79
C SER A 165 -11.92 -23.26 10.25
N ASP A 166 -13.20 -23.15 10.56
CA ASP A 166 -14.11 -24.29 10.67
C ASP A 166 -14.62 -24.76 9.29
N GLU A 167 -15.39 -25.83 9.23
CA GLU A 167 -15.91 -26.37 7.96
C GLU A 167 -16.82 -25.37 7.21
N GLU A 168 -17.57 -24.55 7.94
CA GLU A 168 -18.43 -23.53 7.34
C GLU A 168 -17.61 -22.39 6.76
N GLU A 169 -16.58 -21.94 7.47
CA GLU A 169 -15.66 -20.91 7.01
C GLU A 169 -14.86 -21.36 5.79
N LEU A 170 -14.40 -22.62 5.74
CA LEU A 170 -13.73 -23.16 4.55
C LEU A 170 -14.61 -23.09 3.30
N ARG A 171 -15.93 -23.31 3.44
CA ARG A 171 -16.88 -23.10 2.33
C ARG A 171 -16.99 -21.63 1.93
N ARG A 172 -16.75 -20.70 2.84
CA ARG A 172 -16.77 -19.25 2.59
C ARG A 172 -15.60 -18.79 1.74
N LEU A 173 -14.46 -19.49 1.71
CA LEU A 173 -13.36 -19.19 0.78
C LEU A 173 -13.85 -19.15 -0.68
N GLY A 174 -14.70 -20.09 -1.08
CA GLY A 174 -15.33 -20.08 -2.40
C GLY A 174 -16.33 -18.92 -2.61
N ARG A 175 -16.93 -18.38 -1.53
CA ARG A 175 -17.85 -17.23 -1.58
C ARG A 175 -17.11 -15.93 -1.80
N ILE A 176 -15.87 -15.76 -1.30
CA ILE A 176 -15.03 -14.56 -1.51
C ILE A 176 -15.01 -14.19 -3.00
N THR A 177 -14.86 -15.16 -3.89
CA THR A 177 -14.83 -14.93 -5.34
C THR A 177 -16.18 -14.55 -5.96
N ARG A 178 -17.25 -14.51 -5.19
CA ARG A 178 -18.59 -14.07 -5.64
C ARG A 178 -18.89 -12.63 -5.25
N HIS A 179 -18.13 -12.04 -4.35
CA HIS A 179 -18.27 -10.63 -4.01
C HIS A 179 -17.87 -9.76 -5.20
N SER A 180 -18.50 -8.60 -5.35
CA SER A 180 -18.16 -7.67 -6.43
C SER A 180 -16.74 -7.09 -6.29
N GLY A 181 -16.18 -7.13 -5.09
CA GLY A 181 -14.90 -6.49 -4.77
C GLY A 181 -14.93 -4.96 -4.75
N ARG A 182 -16.10 -4.36 -4.99
CA ARG A 182 -16.28 -2.91 -4.88
C ARG A 182 -16.10 -2.47 -3.42
N ALA A 183 -15.40 -1.36 -3.20
CA ALA A 183 -15.31 -0.78 -1.86
C ALA A 183 -16.74 -0.48 -1.34
N VAL A 184 -17.09 -0.93 -0.17
CA VAL A 184 -16.40 -1.34 1.05
C VAL A 184 -16.53 -2.86 1.33
N ALA A 185 -15.92 -3.73 0.53
CA ALA A 185 -15.95 -5.17 0.83
C ALA A 185 -14.83 -5.50 1.82
N ASP A 186 -15.17 -5.89 3.03
CA ASP A 186 -14.23 -6.30 4.08
C ASP A 186 -14.39 -7.82 4.32
N PHE A 187 -13.48 -8.62 3.76
CA PHE A 187 -13.56 -10.07 3.83
C PHE A 187 -13.32 -10.61 5.23
N VAL A 188 -12.56 -9.90 6.08
CA VAL A 188 -12.40 -10.28 7.49
C VAL A 188 -13.74 -10.27 8.20
N PHE A 189 -14.59 -9.30 7.89
CA PHE A 189 -15.92 -9.15 8.50
C PHE A 189 -16.99 -10.03 7.84
N MET A 190 -16.89 -10.21 6.51
CA MET A 190 -17.91 -10.90 5.71
C MET A 190 -17.73 -12.42 5.71
N ASP A 191 -16.49 -12.88 5.63
CA ASP A 191 -16.15 -14.29 5.38
C ASP A 191 -15.33 -14.93 6.51
N GLY A 192 -14.76 -14.13 7.41
CA GLY A 192 -13.93 -14.59 8.52
C GLY A 192 -12.42 -14.41 8.27
N VAL A 193 -11.64 -14.52 9.34
CA VAL A 193 -10.18 -14.32 9.32
C VAL A 193 -9.49 -15.43 8.52
N GLY A 194 -9.88 -16.68 8.73
CA GLY A 194 -9.26 -17.83 8.08
C GLY A 194 -9.36 -17.80 6.56
N PRO A 195 -10.58 -17.73 5.97
CA PRO A 195 -10.77 -17.57 4.53
C PRO A 195 -10.05 -16.35 3.94
N THR A 196 -10.03 -15.24 4.69
CA THR A 196 -9.30 -14.03 4.27
C THR A 196 -7.81 -14.30 4.15
N PHE A 197 -7.17 -14.94 5.14
CA PHE A 197 -5.75 -15.28 5.09
C PHE A 197 -5.42 -16.22 3.93
N MET A 198 -6.28 -17.20 3.68
CA MET A 198 -6.15 -18.09 2.52
C MET A 198 -6.24 -17.31 1.20
N ASN A 199 -7.22 -16.39 1.07
CA ASN A 199 -7.34 -15.52 -0.10
C ASN A 199 -6.10 -14.64 -0.30
N MET A 200 -5.57 -14.05 0.77
CA MET A 200 -4.33 -13.26 0.72
C MET A 200 -3.14 -14.08 0.23
N ALA A 201 -2.99 -15.32 0.71
CA ALA A 201 -1.94 -16.22 0.27
C ALA A 201 -2.08 -16.61 -1.20
N ILE A 202 -3.30 -16.94 -1.64
CA ILE A 202 -3.60 -17.22 -3.05
C ILE A 202 -3.26 -16.01 -3.93
N MET A 203 -3.64 -14.82 -3.52
CA MET A 203 -3.36 -13.60 -4.27
C MET A 203 -1.88 -13.28 -4.35
N GLY A 204 -1.13 -13.51 -3.25
CA GLY A 204 0.33 -13.39 -3.26
C GLY A 204 1.00 -14.39 -4.20
N LEU A 205 0.53 -15.63 -4.20
CA LEU A 205 1.02 -16.67 -5.11
C LEU A 205 0.72 -16.33 -6.58
N LEU A 206 -0.47 -15.84 -6.89
CA LEU A 206 -0.84 -15.39 -8.23
C LEU A 206 0.05 -14.21 -8.69
N ALA A 207 0.33 -13.25 -7.81
CA ALA A 207 1.19 -12.12 -8.14
C ALA A 207 2.65 -12.54 -8.41
N ILE A 208 3.23 -13.44 -7.59
CA ILE A 208 4.57 -13.98 -7.83
C ILE A 208 4.60 -14.82 -9.10
N GLY A 209 3.58 -15.67 -9.31
CA GLY A 209 3.45 -16.49 -10.51
C GLY A 209 3.33 -15.65 -11.78
N TRP A 210 2.61 -14.54 -11.72
CA TRP A 210 2.50 -13.59 -12.82
C TRP A 210 3.84 -12.93 -13.12
N LEU A 211 4.56 -12.42 -12.09
CA LEU A 211 5.91 -11.87 -12.26
C LEU A 211 6.85 -12.87 -12.95
N TRP A 212 6.79 -14.14 -12.53
CA TRP A 212 7.58 -15.19 -13.15
C TRP A 212 7.19 -15.43 -14.62
N LEU A 213 5.89 -15.47 -14.90
CA LEU A 213 5.34 -15.74 -16.25
C LEU A 213 5.76 -14.67 -17.27
N ILE A 214 5.79 -13.39 -16.86
CA ILE A 214 6.17 -12.27 -17.75
C ILE A 214 7.68 -12.04 -17.81
N GLY A 215 8.50 -12.91 -17.18
CA GLY A 215 9.95 -12.70 -17.10
C GLY A 215 10.37 -11.52 -16.24
N GLY A 216 9.54 -11.12 -15.28
CA GLY A 216 9.83 -10.06 -14.31
C GLY A 216 10.86 -10.48 -13.26
N ASP A 217 11.14 -9.57 -12.33
CA ASP A 217 12.16 -9.74 -11.30
C ASP A 217 11.53 -9.71 -9.90
N LEU A 218 11.97 -10.59 -9.01
CA LEU A 218 11.57 -10.58 -7.59
C LEU A 218 12.62 -9.84 -6.76
N ASN A 219 12.27 -8.62 -6.36
CA ASN A 219 13.15 -7.74 -5.59
C ASN A 219 12.33 -6.88 -4.60
N GLY A 220 12.96 -5.92 -3.92
CA GLY A 220 12.28 -5.07 -2.93
C GLY A 220 11.01 -4.40 -3.47
N PRO A 221 11.08 -3.61 -4.56
CA PRO A 221 9.92 -2.96 -5.16
C PRO A 221 8.81 -3.92 -5.60
N THR A 222 9.13 -4.99 -6.32
CA THR A 222 8.13 -5.95 -6.81
C THR A 222 7.51 -6.75 -5.68
N LEU A 223 8.30 -7.15 -4.68
CA LEU A 223 7.78 -7.78 -3.46
C LEU A 223 6.87 -6.84 -2.68
N GLY A 224 7.20 -5.55 -2.63
CA GLY A 224 6.31 -4.53 -2.06
C GLY A 224 4.96 -4.47 -2.80
N GLY A 225 4.97 -4.60 -4.13
CA GLY A 225 3.76 -4.76 -4.96
C GLY A 225 2.97 -6.02 -4.60
N VAL A 226 3.64 -7.18 -4.51
CA VAL A 226 3.02 -8.45 -4.09
C VAL A 226 2.35 -8.32 -2.72
N ILE A 227 3.05 -7.76 -1.73
CA ILE A 227 2.51 -7.54 -0.38
C ILE A 227 1.33 -6.57 -0.41
N THR A 228 1.34 -5.58 -1.30
CA THR A 228 0.22 -4.67 -1.51
C THR A 228 -1.01 -5.42 -2.04
N ILE A 229 -0.84 -6.27 -3.05
CA ILE A 229 -1.91 -7.13 -3.57
C ILE A 229 -2.48 -8.04 -2.46
N MET A 230 -1.62 -8.65 -1.65
CA MET A 230 -2.04 -9.44 -0.49
C MET A 230 -2.84 -8.60 0.51
N GLY A 231 -2.42 -7.36 0.76
CA GLY A 231 -3.15 -6.43 1.63
C GLY A 231 -4.56 -6.15 1.12
N PHE A 232 -4.70 -5.84 -0.16
CA PHE A 232 -6.01 -5.61 -0.78
C PHE A 232 -6.85 -6.89 -0.89
N ALA A 233 -6.24 -8.06 -0.84
CA ALA A 233 -6.96 -9.33 -0.74
C ALA A 233 -7.65 -9.56 0.62
N ALA A 234 -7.37 -8.73 1.63
CA ALA A 234 -8.13 -8.70 2.86
C ALA A 234 -9.44 -7.89 2.73
N PHE A 235 -9.52 -6.98 1.73
CA PHE A 235 -10.74 -6.21 1.49
C PHE A 235 -10.96 -5.96 -0.01
N GLY A 236 -11.77 -6.76 -0.65
CA GLY A 236 -12.28 -6.55 -2.00
C GLY A 236 -11.55 -7.26 -3.13
N MET A 237 -10.24 -7.56 -3.03
CA MET A 237 -9.50 -8.22 -4.11
C MET A 237 -9.52 -9.75 -3.95
N HIS A 238 -9.77 -10.44 -5.06
CA HIS A 238 -9.78 -11.90 -5.13
C HIS A 238 -9.41 -12.38 -6.55
N PRO A 239 -9.15 -13.69 -6.80
CA PRO A 239 -8.64 -14.17 -8.09
C PRO A 239 -9.47 -13.78 -9.32
N LYS A 240 -10.78 -13.60 -9.20
CA LYS A 240 -11.64 -13.25 -10.36
C LYS A 240 -11.60 -11.76 -10.75
N ASN A 241 -11.25 -10.86 -9.81
CA ASN A 241 -11.26 -9.43 -10.07
C ASN A 241 -9.88 -8.78 -10.08
N CYS A 242 -8.81 -9.57 -9.82
CA CYS A 242 -7.45 -9.06 -9.73
C CYS A 242 -6.76 -8.86 -11.09
N ALA A 243 -7.24 -9.49 -12.16
CA ALA A 243 -6.54 -9.52 -13.44
C ALA A 243 -6.09 -8.14 -13.96
N PRO A 244 -6.92 -7.06 -13.93
CA PRO A 244 -6.47 -5.75 -14.39
C PRO A 244 -5.35 -5.13 -13.55
N ILE A 245 -5.23 -5.56 -12.29
CA ILE A 245 -4.25 -5.01 -11.33
C ILE A 245 -2.95 -5.80 -11.38
N VAL A 246 -3.06 -7.13 -11.50
CA VAL A 246 -1.89 -8.01 -11.57
C VAL A 246 -1.21 -7.92 -12.93
N ALA A 247 -1.97 -7.67 -13.99
CA ALA A 247 -1.46 -7.58 -15.36
C ALA A 247 -0.91 -6.18 -15.74
N GLY A 248 -1.24 -5.13 -15.01
CA GLY A 248 -0.76 -3.75 -15.22
C GLY A 248 0.48 -3.44 -14.44
#